data_49a785b80096f064b1898c2dab0d2d75
#
_entry.id   49a785b80096f064b1898c2dab0d2d75
#
_cell.length_a   1.000
_cell.length_b   1.000
_cell.length_c   1.000
_cell.angle_alpha   90.00
_cell.angle_beta   90.00
_cell.angle_gamma   90.00
#
_symmetry.space_group_name_H-M   'P 1'
#
loop_
_entity.id
_entity.type
_entity.pdbx_description
1 polymer ?
#
loop_
_entity_poly.entity_id
_entity_poly.type
_entity_poly.pdbx_seq_one_letter_code
_entity_poly.pdbx_strand_id
1 'polypeptide(L)'
;MKFEIKNIGLIDDATIEIADITCICGLNNTGKTYVTYAIYGFLAMFKELSHKVLTQRVMQTKPKDGLIDLDDIFKGGTDSILKDMSSIYVHYLSDVFGTKNLIKENSQFRAYMPNQDIDYLSCEMQRLVTPKSKNQDGSINILKTPGSKYIEFIADASII
;
A
#
# COMPACT_ATOMS: atom_id res chain seq x y z
N MET A 1 1.12 12.99 -4.56
CA MET A 1 1.86 11.93 -3.83
C MET A 1 3.34 12.27 -3.85
N LYS A 2 4.03 12.13 -2.71
CA LYS A 2 5.48 12.39 -2.58
C LYS A 2 6.23 11.11 -2.27
N PHE A 3 7.46 11.04 -2.74
CA PHE A 3 8.36 9.91 -2.53
C PHE A 3 9.69 10.40 -1.99
N GLU A 4 10.15 9.79 -0.91
CA GLU A 4 11.50 9.94 -0.37
C GLU A 4 12.27 8.66 -0.67
N ILE A 5 13.46 8.82 -1.26
CA ILE A 5 14.33 7.72 -1.68
C ILE A 5 15.72 8.01 -1.13
N LYS A 6 16.27 7.09 -0.32
CA LYS A 6 17.59 7.26 0.28
C LYS A 6 18.45 6.02 0.10
N ASN A 7 19.72 6.25 -0.21
CA ASN A 7 20.76 5.23 -0.31
C ASN A 7 20.41 4.08 -1.26
N ILE A 8 19.84 4.40 -2.44
CA ILE A 8 19.51 3.42 -3.49
C ILE A 8 20.38 3.67 -4.71
N GLY A 9 21.28 2.74 -5.02
CA GLY A 9 22.22 2.87 -6.12
C GLY A 9 23.10 4.12 -5.96
N LEU A 10 22.99 5.06 -6.91
CA LEU A 10 23.70 6.35 -6.93
C LEU A 10 22.93 7.47 -6.21
N ILE A 11 21.76 7.18 -5.65
CA ILE A 11 20.94 8.18 -4.96
C ILE A 11 21.30 8.17 -3.49
N ASP A 12 21.82 9.28 -2.99
CA ASP A 12 22.04 9.49 -1.55
C ASP A 12 20.73 9.91 -0.87
N ASP A 13 20.08 10.95 -1.38
CA ASP A 13 18.78 11.45 -0.90
C ASP A 13 18.04 12.14 -2.05
N ALA A 14 16.78 11.77 -2.27
CA ALA A 14 15.91 12.40 -3.25
C ALA A 14 14.48 12.46 -2.74
N THR A 15 13.86 13.63 -2.88
CA THR A 15 12.42 13.82 -2.64
C THR A 15 11.77 14.24 -3.93
N ILE A 16 10.78 13.46 -4.38
CA ILE A 16 10.06 13.67 -5.64
C ILE A 16 8.57 13.85 -5.35
N GLU A 17 7.99 14.89 -5.88
CA GLU A 17 6.54 15.09 -5.89
C GLU A 17 6.00 14.78 -7.29
N ILE A 18 5.06 13.84 -7.37
CA ILE A 18 4.38 13.49 -8.61
C ILE A 18 3.20 14.43 -8.81
N ALA A 19 3.18 15.09 -9.95
CA ALA A 19 2.08 15.91 -10.46
C ALA A 19 1.53 15.28 -11.76
N ASP A 20 0.60 15.95 -12.43
CA ASP A 20 0.03 15.49 -13.70
C ASP A 20 1.13 15.20 -14.75
N ILE A 21 2.17 16.01 -14.74
CA ILE A 21 3.38 15.80 -15.53
C ILE A 21 4.59 16.04 -14.63
N THR A 22 5.46 15.03 -14.53
CA THR A 22 6.71 15.11 -13.76
C THR A 22 7.87 14.75 -14.67
N CYS A 23 8.81 15.68 -14.87
CA CYS A 23 10.02 15.48 -15.65
C CYS A 23 11.25 15.37 -14.75
N ILE A 24 12.00 14.28 -14.89
CA ILE A 24 13.27 14.06 -14.18
C ILE A 24 14.40 14.29 -15.18
N CYS A 25 15.14 15.38 -15.01
CA CYS A 25 16.27 15.74 -15.88
C CYS A 25 17.55 15.94 -15.06
N GLY A 26 18.69 15.92 -15.75
CA GLY A 26 20.01 16.06 -15.15
C GLY A 26 21.10 15.36 -15.98
N LEU A 27 22.33 15.46 -15.54
CA LEU A 27 23.50 14.87 -16.20
C LEU A 27 23.39 13.33 -16.27
N ASN A 28 24.14 12.72 -17.19
CA ASN A 28 24.21 11.26 -17.26
C ASN A 28 24.82 10.69 -15.97
N ASN A 29 24.39 9.48 -15.62
CA ASN A 29 24.87 8.75 -14.43
C ASN A 29 24.58 9.43 -13.08
N THR A 30 23.51 10.22 -12.97
CA THR A 30 23.08 10.88 -11.73
C THR A 30 21.95 10.16 -10.99
N GLY A 31 21.62 8.94 -11.37
CA GLY A 31 20.59 8.15 -10.69
C GLY A 31 19.14 8.35 -11.17
N LYS A 32 18.90 9.15 -12.24
CA LYS A 32 17.54 9.40 -12.77
C LYS A 32 16.73 8.12 -12.98
N THR A 33 17.34 7.15 -13.62
CA THR A 33 16.70 5.85 -13.91
C THR A 33 16.34 5.10 -12.61
N TYR A 34 17.17 5.17 -11.58
CA TYR A 34 16.87 4.53 -10.31
C TYR A 34 15.66 5.17 -9.62
N VAL A 35 15.57 6.50 -9.62
CA VAL A 35 14.39 7.22 -9.12
C VAL A 35 13.13 6.78 -9.86
N THR A 36 13.18 6.82 -11.20
CA THR A 36 12.03 6.47 -12.03
C THR A 36 11.59 5.02 -11.79
N TYR A 37 12.51 4.07 -11.74
CA TYR A 37 12.19 2.66 -11.53
C TYR A 37 11.68 2.38 -10.12
N ALA A 38 12.24 3.02 -9.09
CA ALA A 38 11.75 2.88 -7.73
C ALA A 38 10.30 3.38 -7.60
N ILE A 39 9.98 4.53 -8.18
CA ILE A 39 8.62 5.09 -8.14
C ILE A 39 7.66 4.24 -8.98
N TYR A 40 8.06 3.90 -10.22
CA TYR A 40 7.23 3.09 -11.11
C TYR A 40 6.93 1.71 -10.52
N GLY A 41 7.94 1.04 -9.96
CA GLY A 41 7.77 -0.26 -9.33
C GLY A 41 6.79 -0.22 -8.15
N PHE A 42 6.87 0.82 -7.30
CA PHE A 42 5.90 1.02 -6.22
C PHE A 42 4.48 1.19 -6.75
N LEU A 43 4.30 2.04 -7.76
CA LEU A 43 2.98 2.28 -8.37
C LEU A 43 2.44 1.03 -9.07
N ALA A 44 3.29 0.29 -9.77
CA ALA A 44 2.92 -0.97 -10.43
C ALA A 44 2.48 -2.05 -9.42
N MET A 45 3.14 -2.09 -8.26
CA MET A 45 2.83 -3.04 -7.18
C MET A 45 1.79 -2.51 -6.18
N PHE A 46 1.25 -1.32 -6.38
CA PHE A 46 0.38 -0.63 -5.40
C PHE A 46 -0.78 -1.51 -4.93
N LYS A 47 -1.46 -2.19 -5.87
CA LYS A 47 -2.59 -3.08 -5.55
C LYS A 47 -2.15 -4.27 -4.69
N GLU A 48 -1.02 -4.87 -4.99
CA GLU A 48 -0.50 -6.02 -4.23
C GLU A 48 -0.06 -5.60 -2.83
N LEU A 49 0.67 -4.48 -2.74
CA LEU A 49 1.14 -3.93 -1.46
C LEU A 49 -0.02 -3.54 -0.56
N SER A 50 -1.03 -2.84 -1.11
CA SER A 50 -2.23 -2.46 -0.36
C SER A 50 -2.99 -3.68 0.15
N HIS A 51 -3.15 -4.73 -0.68
CA HIS A 51 -3.78 -5.97 -0.27
C HIS A 51 -3.02 -6.65 0.87
N LYS A 52 -1.69 -6.73 0.79
CA LYS A 52 -0.86 -7.31 1.86
C LYS A 52 -1.01 -6.56 3.18
N VAL A 53 -0.90 -5.22 3.14
CA VAL A 53 -1.04 -4.38 4.33
C VAL A 53 -2.42 -4.52 4.95
N LEU A 54 -3.47 -4.42 4.15
CA LEU A 54 -4.86 -4.52 4.65
C LEU A 54 -5.13 -5.90 5.23
N THR A 55 -4.68 -6.97 4.57
CA THR A 55 -4.82 -8.36 5.09
C THR A 55 -4.10 -8.51 6.43
N GLN A 56 -2.88 -8.00 6.57
CA GLN A 56 -2.15 -8.04 7.84
C GLN A 56 -2.89 -7.30 8.95
N ARG A 57 -3.41 -6.11 8.67
CA ARG A 57 -4.18 -5.31 9.64
C ARG A 57 -5.47 -6.01 10.06
N VAL A 58 -6.20 -6.59 9.12
CA VAL A 58 -7.39 -7.39 9.41
C VAL A 58 -7.06 -8.58 10.32
N MET A 59 -5.98 -9.31 10.03
CA MET A 59 -5.54 -10.45 10.85
C MET A 59 -5.09 -10.04 12.26
N GLN A 60 -4.56 -8.83 12.43
CA GLN A 60 -4.14 -8.31 13.73
C GLN A 60 -5.31 -7.73 14.54
N THR A 61 -6.40 -7.38 13.86
CA THR A 61 -7.60 -6.83 14.52
C THR A 61 -8.39 -7.97 15.12
N LYS A 62 -8.65 -7.90 16.44
CA LYS A 62 -9.51 -8.89 17.12
C LYS A 62 -10.97 -8.56 16.84
N PRO A 63 -11.73 -9.44 16.20
CA PRO A 63 -13.16 -9.20 16.00
C PRO A 63 -13.87 -9.16 17.34
N LYS A 64 -14.74 -8.17 17.52
CA LYS A 64 -15.67 -8.08 18.66
C LYS A 64 -17.04 -8.53 18.15
N ASP A 65 -17.57 -9.57 18.72
CA ASP A 65 -18.89 -10.12 18.35
C ASP A 65 -19.03 -10.47 16.85
N GLY A 66 -17.95 -10.93 16.21
CA GLY A 66 -17.92 -11.23 14.78
C GLY A 66 -17.79 -10.01 13.87
N LEU A 67 -17.63 -8.80 14.44
CA LEU A 67 -17.52 -7.55 13.73
C LEU A 67 -16.07 -7.03 13.79
N ILE A 68 -15.56 -6.54 12.66
CA ILE A 68 -14.30 -5.80 12.59
C ILE A 68 -14.61 -4.33 12.36
N ASP A 69 -14.08 -3.46 13.24
CA ASP A 69 -14.18 -2.02 13.09
C ASP A 69 -13.19 -1.56 12.01
N LEU A 70 -13.70 -0.86 10.99
CA LEU A 70 -12.87 -0.28 9.94
C LEU A 70 -11.92 0.79 10.47
N ASP A 71 -12.31 1.51 11.52
CA ASP A 71 -11.46 2.51 12.15
C ASP A 71 -10.17 1.88 12.71
N ASP A 72 -10.23 0.62 13.19
CA ASP A 72 -9.05 -0.11 13.64
C ASP A 72 -8.13 -0.49 12.45
N ILE A 73 -8.69 -0.87 11.30
CA ILE A 73 -7.92 -1.21 10.09
C ILE A 73 -7.24 0.03 9.51
N PHE A 74 -7.98 1.16 9.45
CA PHE A 74 -7.50 2.42 8.88
C PHE A 74 -6.86 3.36 9.90
N LYS A 75 -6.55 2.84 11.10
CA LYS A 75 -5.90 3.61 12.16
C LYS A 75 -4.62 4.30 11.68
N GLY A 76 -4.53 5.60 11.93
CA GLY A 76 -3.43 6.43 11.45
C GLY A 76 -3.58 6.94 10.01
N GLY A 77 -4.75 6.68 9.38
CA GLY A 77 -5.10 7.21 8.06
C GLY A 77 -4.27 6.63 6.92
N THR A 78 -4.38 7.27 5.78
CA THR A 78 -3.69 6.87 4.54
C THR A 78 -2.17 6.86 4.68
N ASP A 79 -1.60 7.82 5.40
CA ASP A 79 -0.15 7.90 5.59
C ASP A 79 0.41 6.68 6.33
N SER A 80 -0.33 6.17 7.30
CA SER A 80 0.06 4.94 8.00
C SER A 80 0.07 3.73 7.07
N ILE A 81 -0.92 3.61 6.18
CA ILE A 81 -1.00 2.54 5.19
C ILE A 81 0.14 2.68 4.17
N LEU A 82 0.39 3.88 3.65
CA LEU A 82 1.49 4.13 2.72
C LEU A 82 2.86 3.86 3.36
N LYS A 83 3.02 4.15 4.65
CA LYS A 83 4.22 3.83 5.40
C LYS A 83 4.44 2.32 5.49
N ASP A 84 3.40 1.55 5.82
CA ASP A 84 3.46 0.09 5.88
C ASP A 84 3.75 -0.51 4.50
N MET A 85 3.07 -0.01 3.44
CA MET A 85 3.34 -0.39 2.05
C MET A 85 4.78 -0.11 1.64
N SER A 86 5.31 1.06 2.01
CA SER A 86 6.69 1.46 1.73
C SER A 86 7.69 0.52 2.42
N SER A 87 7.42 0.15 3.66
CA SER A 87 8.26 -0.79 4.42
C SER A 87 8.32 -2.17 3.77
N ILE A 88 7.20 -2.66 3.26
CA ILE A 88 7.14 -3.92 2.50
C ILE A 88 7.86 -3.76 1.16
N TYR A 89 7.66 -2.64 0.47
CA TYR A 89 8.21 -2.41 -0.86
C TYR A 89 9.74 -2.38 -0.90
N VAL A 90 10.40 -1.89 0.14
CA VAL A 90 11.88 -1.89 0.22
C VAL A 90 12.46 -3.28 -0.03
N HIS A 91 11.79 -4.35 0.40
CA HIS A 91 12.23 -5.73 0.17
C HIS A 91 12.10 -6.18 -1.30
N TYR A 92 11.24 -5.53 -2.09
CA TYR A 92 11.07 -5.82 -3.52
C TYR A 92 11.96 -4.99 -4.43
N LEU A 93 12.66 -3.97 -3.90
CA LEU A 93 13.52 -3.12 -4.73
C LEU A 93 14.61 -3.90 -5.48
N SER A 94 15.16 -4.95 -4.86
CA SER A 94 16.14 -5.82 -5.55
C SER A 94 15.56 -6.51 -6.78
N ASP A 95 14.28 -6.89 -6.74
CA ASP A 95 13.60 -7.54 -7.84
C ASP A 95 13.23 -6.51 -8.92
N VAL A 96 12.77 -5.32 -8.52
CA VAL A 96 12.49 -4.19 -9.42
C VAL A 96 13.72 -3.78 -10.23
N PHE A 97 14.89 -3.78 -9.59
CA PHE A 97 16.15 -3.42 -10.25
C PHE A 97 16.86 -4.61 -10.92
N GLY A 98 16.40 -5.83 -10.68
CA GLY A 98 17.06 -7.05 -11.15
C GLY A 98 18.44 -7.29 -10.52
N THR A 99 18.77 -6.61 -9.42
CA THR A 99 20.06 -6.75 -8.74
C THR A 99 19.99 -6.36 -7.26
N LYS A 100 20.72 -7.08 -6.43
CA LYS A 100 20.82 -6.78 -4.99
C LYS A 100 21.88 -5.72 -4.68
N ASN A 101 22.82 -5.46 -5.60
CA ASN A 101 23.95 -4.58 -5.35
C ASN A 101 23.60 -3.11 -5.18
N LEU A 102 22.40 -2.70 -5.59
CA LEU A 102 21.92 -1.32 -5.49
C LEU A 102 21.24 -1.01 -4.15
N ILE A 103 20.90 -2.05 -3.39
CA ILE A 103 20.19 -1.92 -2.12
C ILE A 103 21.16 -2.18 -0.98
N LYS A 104 21.28 -1.23 -0.06
CA LYS A 104 22.11 -1.27 1.12
C LYS A 104 21.23 -1.46 2.36
N GLU A 105 21.81 -1.82 3.49
CA GLU A 105 21.07 -1.96 4.76
C GLU A 105 20.35 -0.68 5.19
N ASN A 106 20.90 0.48 4.82
CA ASN A 106 20.32 1.79 5.10
C ASN A 106 19.51 2.38 3.94
N SER A 107 19.19 1.56 2.93
CA SER A 107 18.29 1.97 1.84
C SER A 107 16.89 2.21 2.37
N GLN A 108 16.29 3.32 1.96
CA GLN A 108 14.93 3.71 2.36
C GLN A 108 14.12 4.15 1.17
N PHE A 109 12.87 3.75 1.18
CA PHE A 109 11.85 4.24 0.27
C PHE A 109 10.61 4.58 1.09
N ARG A 110 10.03 5.74 0.88
CA ARG A 110 8.81 6.17 1.54
C ARG A 110 7.90 6.88 0.56
N ALA A 111 6.66 6.41 0.49
CA ALA A 111 5.57 7.12 -0.16
C ALA A 111 4.69 7.78 0.89
N TYR A 112 4.25 9.01 0.65
CA TYR A 112 3.31 9.73 1.51
C TYR A 112 2.47 10.72 0.72
N MET A 113 1.35 11.11 1.30
CA MET A 113 0.46 12.11 0.71
C MET A 113 0.42 13.36 1.59
N PRO A 114 0.58 14.55 1.01
CA PRO A 114 0.28 15.78 1.72
C PRO A 114 -1.18 15.77 2.18
N ASN A 115 -1.45 16.29 3.38
CA ASN A 115 -2.72 16.22 4.13
C ASN A 115 -4.02 16.62 3.38
N GLN A 116 -3.97 17.05 2.14
CA GLN A 116 -5.14 17.52 1.38
C GLN A 116 -5.82 16.44 0.53
N ASP A 117 -5.16 15.29 0.29
CA ASP A 117 -5.67 14.23 -0.60
C ASP A 117 -6.15 12.98 0.16
N ILE A 118 -6.25 13.06 1.49
CA ILE A 118 -6.53 11.89 2.36
C ILE A 118 -7.92 11.31 2.10
N ASP A 119 -8.92 12.16 1.81
CA ASP A 119 -10.31 11.73 1.62
C ASP A 119 -10.52 10.89 0.36
N TYR A 120 -9.78 11.16 -0.71
CA TYR A 120 -9.95 10.44 -1.97
C TYR A 120 -9.45 8.99 -1.88
N LEU A 121 -8.29 8.75 -1.30
CA LEU A 121 -7.74 7.40 -1.15
C LEU A 121 -8.52 6.55 -0.15
N SER A 122 -9.05 7.14 0.92
CA SER A 122 -9.91 6.43 1.86
C SER A 122 -11.19 5.93 1.17
N CYS A 123 -11.78 6.73 0.28
CA CYS A 123 -12.92 6.33 -0.54
C CYS A 123 -12.57 5.20 -1.54
N GLU A 124 -11.44 5.29 -2.23
CA GLU A 124 -11.02 4.25 -3.18
C GLU A 124 -10.60 2.95 -2.47
N MET A 125 -9.89 3.02 -1.34
CA MET A 125 -9.57 1.84 -0.54
C MET A 125 -10.84 1.18 0.03
N GLN A 126 -11.84 1.94 0.43
CA GLN A 126 -13.13 1.38 0.85
C GLN A 126 -13.84 0.63 -0.29
N ARG A 127 -13.64 1.05 -1.55
CA ARG A 127 -14.16 0.34 -2.73
C ARG A 127 -13.42 -0.97 -3.02
N LEU A 128 -12.12 -1.05 -2.73
CA LEU A 128 -11.31 -2.25 -2.94
C LEU A 128 -11.66 -3.37 -1.94
N VAL A 129 -12.21 -3.05 -0.79
CA VAL A 129 -12.61 -4.00 0.26
C VAL A 129 -14.01 -4.58 0.01
N THR A 130 -14.76 -4.13 -0.99
CA THR A 130 -16.06 -4.71 -1.34
C THR A 130 -15.87 -5.93 -2.24
N PRO A 131 -15.96 -7.18 -1.74
CA PRO A 131 -15.90 -8.35 -2.61
C PRO A 131 -17.20 -8.47 -3.40
N LYS A 132 -17.08 -8.38 -4.71
CA LYS A 132 -18.05 -8.98 -5.61
C LYS A 132 -17.66 -10.43 -5.80
N SER A 133 -18.16 -11.35 -4.99
CA SER A 133 -18.24 -12.76 -5.42
C SER A 133 -19.36 -13.48 -4.69
N LYS A 134 -20.36 -13.84 -5.45
CA LYS A 134 -21.18 -15.02 -5.18
C LYS A 134 -20.36 -16.21 -5.65
N ASN A 135 -19.72 -16.94 -4.76
CA ASN A 135 -19.24 -18.28 -5.05
C ASN A 135 -19.78 -19.21 -3.96
N GLN A 136 -20.53 -20.16 -4.41
CA GLN A 136 -20.98 -21.33 -3.68
C GLN A 136 -19.74 -22.17 -3.32
N ASP A 137 -19.76 -22.71 -2.14
CA ASP A 137 -18.89 -23.68 -1.49
C ASP A 137 -17.94 -23.08 -0.44
N GLY A 138 -18.41 -23.11 0.83
CA GLY A 138 -17.55 -22.95 2.01
C GLY A 138 -16.87 -21.58 2.18
N SER A 139 -17.42 -20.53 1.59
CA SER A 139 -16.82 -19.20 1.58
C SER A 139 -17.25 -18.36 2.77
N ILE A 140 -16.28 -17.71 3.38
CA ILE A 140 -16.53 -16.61 4.33
C ILE A 140 -17.08 -15.44 3.51
N ASN A 141 -18.34 -15.08 3.75
CA ASN A 141 -18.94 -13.90 3.14
C ASN A 141 -18.60 -12.67 3.98
N ILE A 142 -17.99 -11.68 3.32
CA ILE A 142 -17.70 -10.39 3.93
C ILE A 142 -18.79 -9.43 3.45
N LEU A 143 -19.62 -8.96 4.37
CA LEU A 143 -20.68 -8.00 4.08
C LEU A 143 -20.30 -6.63 4.65
N LYS A 144 -20.36 -5.61 3.78
CA LYS A 144 -20.31 -4.22 4.19
C LYS A 144 -21.61 -3.53 3.82
N THR A 145 -22.36 -3.11 4.83
CA THR A 145 -23.54 -2.27 4.62
C THR A 145 -23.11 -0.84 4.26
N PRO A 146 -23.64 -0.22 3.20
CA PRO A 146 -23.37 1.18 2.88
C PRO A 146 -23.64 2.08 4.10
N GLY A 147 -22.67 2.94 4.46
CA GLY A 147 -22.75 3.82 5.62
C GLY A 147 -22.36 3.17 6.96
N SER A 148 -22.16 1.87 7.04
CA SER A 148 -21.63 1.21 8.24
C SER A 148 -20.11 1.35 8.30
N LYS A 149 -19.58 1.59 9.50
CA LYS A 149 -18.13 1.53 9.78
C LYS A 149 -17.65 0.12 10.12
N TYR A 150 -18.55 -0.87 10.10
CA TYR A 150 -18.23 -2.26 10.42
C TYR A 150 -18.30 -3.15 9.19
N ILE A 151 -17.45 -4.17 9.18
CA ILE A 151 -17.50 -5.30 8.25
C ILE A 151 -17.98 -6.51 9.01
N GLU A 152 -19.01 -7.19 8.50
CA GLU A 152 -19.53 -8.43 9.06
C GLU A 152 -18.91 -9.63 8.32
N PHE A 153 -18.41 -10.60 9.09
CA PHE A 153 -18.00 -11.90 8.56
C PHE A 153 -19.12 -12.90 8.83
N ILE A 154 -19.77 -13.36 7.77
CA ILE A 154 -20.77 -14.42 7.85
C ILE A 154 -20.07 -15.71 7.42
N ALA A 155 -19.78 -16.59 8.39
CA ALA A 155 -19.38 -17.95 8.10
C ALA A 155 -20.63 -18.79 7.88
N ASP A 156 -20.69 -19.56 6.80
CA ASP A 156 -21.77 -20.50 6.58
C ASP A 156 -21.68 -21.61 7.63
N ALA A 157 -22.80 -21.88 8.33
CA ALA A 157 -22.87 -22.83 9.46
C ALA A 157 -22.54 -24.29 9.09
N SER A 158 -22.18 -24.56 7.86
CA SER A 158 -21.76 -25.89 7.37
C SER A 158 -20.27 -26.22 7.62
N ILE A 159 -19.52 -25.35 8.29
CA ILE A 159 -18.07 -25.53 8.57
C ILE A 159 -17.79 -25.84 10.08
N ILE A 160 -18.80 -26.14 10.86
CA ILE A 160 -18.62 -26.59 12.27
C ILE A 160 -18.84 -28.08 12.37
#